data_df709112d7c7550de9a282cf3e74d2bb
#
_entry.id   df709112d7c7550de9a282cf3e74d2bb
#
_cell.length_a   1.000
_cell.length_b   1.000
_cell.length_c   1.000
_cell.angle_alpha   90.00
_cell.angle_beta   90.00
_cell.angle_gamma   90.00
#
_symmetry.space_group_name_H-M   'P 1'
#
loop_
_entity.id
_entity.type
_entity.pdbx_description
1 polymer ?
#
loop_
_entity_poly.entity_id
_entity_poly.type
_entity_poly.pdbx_seq_one_letter_code
_entity_poly.pdbx_strand_id
1 'polypeptide(L)'
;MSVKIPWGEFSEKHKKYINGALKNRMCVAEGAIRSGKTIDHCIIAAAYLEQTPDKYHLASGSTIGNAKLNIGVCNGFGLEALFRGRCRWGKYKDNEALFINTQTGEKVVIFVGGAKADSYKRILGNSYGLWIATEINEHYDSQDSRISFVKVAMGRQAAALKPLTLWDLNPSNPRASIYTDYIDKYRESGLLGGYQYQHFTIADNATISPHRLAEIEEQYDKDTVWYRRDIKGERCVAEGLIYQRFANTPEYFMADPSLLDMTKPNHLDIVKANIGVDFGGGTSAHAFCCTGFTRGMKKMVVLAEYREKEALTPERLNKDFADFVRSCKERWFVPDVYCDSAEQTLINGLRQTVQRERLMVNVSNALKRPINERIRAACVLMGAGRFLISKECPITADALRSAVWDSKHLTEDVRLDNGTYNVDSLDAFEYSFEREIPQLLGAR
;
A
#
# COMPACT_ATOMS: atom_id res chain seq x y z
N MET A 1 33.69 -20.50 6.59
CA MET A 1 32.79 -21.07 5.56
C MET A 1 31.88 -19.93 5.10
N SER A 2 32.01 -19.47 3.86
CA SER A 2 31.08 -18.50 3.29
C SER A 2 29.75 -19.22 3.08
N VAL A 3 28.73 -18.79 3.81
CA VAL A 3 27.36 -19.27 3.58
C VAL A 3 26.99 -18.77 2.18
N LYS A 4 26.94 -19.66 1.20
CA LYS A 4 26.32 -19.35 -0.09
C LYS A 4 24.83 -19.14 0.16
N ILE A 5 24.42 -17.87 0.19
CA ILE A 5 23.00 -17.53 0.17
C ILE A 5 22.51 -17.95 -1.24
N PRO A 6 21.42 -18.73 -1.36
CA PRO A 6 20.91 -19.17 -2.67
C PRO A 6 20.13 -17.99 -3.30
N TRP A 7 20.86 -16.91 -3.53
CA TRP A 7 20.33 -15.79 -4.28
C TRP A 7 20.43 -16.16 -5.74
N GLY A 8 19.33 -16.05 -6.45
CA GLY A 8 19.36 -16.13 -7.90
C GLY A 8 20.36 -15.14 -8.48
N GLU A 9 20.74 -15.31 -9.71
CA GLU A 9 21.68 -14.41 -10.35
C GLU A 9 21.10 -12.99 -10.41
N PHE A 10 21.89 -12.02 -9.94
CA PHE A 10 21.58 -10.61 -10.18
C PHE A 10 21.84 -10.25 -11.63
N SER A 11 20.94 -9.49 -12.25
CA SER A 11 21.21 -8.92 -13.57
C SER A 11 22.43 -7.99 -13.52
N GLU A 12 23.08 -7.79 -14.65
CA GLU A 12 24.25 -6.90 -14.74
C GLU A 12 23.93 -5.46 -14.30
N LYS A 13 22.67 -5.04 -14.49
CA LYS A 13 22.18 -3.73 -14.04
C LYS A 13 22.17 -3.61 -12.52
N HIS A 14 21.67 -4.62 -11.81
CA HIS A 14 21.71 -4.68 -10.34
C HIS A 14 23.14 -4.73 -9.82
N LYS A 15 24.01 -5.58 -10.40
CA LYS A 15 25.44 -5.67 -10.02
C LYS A 15 26.14 -4.32 -10.18
N LYS A 16 25.92 -3.63 -11.31
CA LYS A 16 26.50 -2.30 -11.56
C LYS A 16 26.02 -1.28 -10.53
N TYR A 17 24.72 -1.30 -10.21
CA TYR A 17 24.14 -0.40 -9.22
C TYR A 17 24.73 -0.63 -7.82
N ILE A 18 24.74 -1.87 -7.35
CA ILE A 18 25.28 -2.26 -6.02
C ILE A 18 26.76 -1.88 -5.92
N ASN A 19 27.57 -2.22 -6.93
CA ASN A 19 29.02 -1.96 -6.91
C ASN A 19 29.38 -0.47 -6.97
N GLY A 20 28.50 0.37 -7.53
CA GLY A 20 28.68 1.81 -7.59
C GLY A 20 28.30 2.56 -6.32
N ALA A 21 27.42 1.97 -5.50
CA ALA A 21 26.68 2.69 -4.47
C ALA A 21 27.55 3.33 -3.37
N LEU A 22 28.55 2.62 -2.82
CA LEU A 22 29.38 3.11 -1.72
C LEU A 22 30.32 4.28 -2.11
N LYS A 23 30.39 4.63 -3.38
CA LYS A 23 31.12 5.79 -3.88
C LYS A 23 30.28 7.09 -3.84
N ASN A 24 29.01 6.96 -3.54
CA ASN A 24 28.05 8.05 -3.57
C ASN A 24 27.49 8.32 -2.17
N ARG A 25 27.08 9.56 -1.95
CA ARG A 25 26.36 9.97 -0.74
C ARG A 25 24.88 9.55 -0.78
N MET A 26 24.31 9.48 -1.97
CA MET A 26 22.91 9.16 -2.16
C MET A 26 22.71 8.24 -3.36
N CYS A 27 21.93 7.21 -3.17
CA CYS A 27 21.53 6.26 -4.22
C CYS A 27 20.02 6.14 -4.25
N VAL A 28 19.45 6.26 -5.43
CA VAL A 28 18.01 6.15 -5.66
C VAL A 28 17.75 5.02 -6.64
N ALA A 29 16.90 4.08 -6.23
CA ALA A 29 16.40 2.99 -7.05
C ALA A 29 14.89 3.19 -7.30
N GLU A 30 14.53 3.60 -8.50
CA GLU A 30 13.14 3.78 -8.91
C GLU A 30 12.72 2.72 -9.92
N GLY A 31 11.47 2.30 -9.93
CA GLY A 31 10.97 1.42 -10.98
C GLY A 31 9.85 0.48 -10.55
N ALA A 32 9.59 -0.49 -11.41
CA ALA A 32 8.50 -1.46 -11.28
C ALA A 32 8.48 -2.19 -9.94
N ILE A 33 7.31 -2.63 -9.53
CA ILE A 33 7.19 -3.54 -8.38
C ILE A 33 7.96 -4.84 -8.65
N ARG A 34 8.41 -5.50 -7.57
CA ARG A 34 9.16 -6.79 -7.65
C ARG A 34 10.42 -6.75 -8.52
N SER A 35 10.94 -5.56 -8.86
CA SER A 35 12.18 -5.43 -9.63
C SER A 35 13.46 -5.70 -8.84
N GLY A 36 13.40 -5.85 -7.51
CA GLY A 36 14.56 -6.19 -6.67
C GLY A 36 15.23 -4.99 -5.98
N LYS A 37 14.75 -3.78 -6.18
CA LYS A 37 15.33 -2.51 -5.65
C LYS A 37 15.69 -2.55 -4.15
N THR A 38 14.74 -3.00 -3.32
CA THR A 38 14.91 -3.03 -1.87
C THR A 38 15.97 -4.05 -1.45
N ILE A 39 16.09 -5.17 -2.17
CA ILE A 39 17.13 -6.17 -1.94
C ILE A 39 18.52 -5.56 -2.21
N ASP A 40 18.68 -4.83 -3.31
CA ASP A 40 19.92 -4.11 -3.61
C ASP A 40 20.30 -3.18 -2.47
N HIS A 41 19.34 -2.41 -1.96
CA HIS A 41 19.57 -1.50 -0.85
C HIS A 41 19.93 -2.21 0.46
N CYS A 42 19.34 -3.37 0.75
CA CYS A 42 19.72 -4.17 1.91
C CYS A 42 21.19 -4.64 1.79
N ILE A 43 21.64 -5.07 0.61
CA ILE A 43 23.02 -5.48 0.36
C ILE A 43 23.98 -4.31 0.52
N ILE A 44 23.65 -3.16 -0.10
CA ILE A 44 24.47 -1.94 0.00
C ILE A 44 24.55 -1.49 1.47
N ALA A 45 23.41 -1.49 2.18
CA ALA A 45 23.35 -1.14 3.59
C ALA A 45 24.22 -2.07 4.44
N ALA A 46 24.17 -3.39 4.20
CA ALA A 46 25.02 -4.35 4.93
C ALA A 46 26.51 -4.09 4.68
N ALA A 47 26.92 -3.86 3.44
CA ALA A 47 28.31 -3.52 3.11
C ALA A 47 28.75 -2.19 3.73
N TYR A 48 27.87 -1.20 3.80
CA TYR A 48 28.14 0.07 4.47
C TYR A 48 28.29 -0.11 5.99
N LEU A 49 27.38 -0.85 6.64
CA LEU A 49 27.39 -1.08 8.08
C LEU A 49 28.67 -1.78 8.57
N GLU A 50 29.26 -2.66 7.76
CA GLU A 50 30.55 -3.32 8.10
C GLU A 50 31.72 -2.34 8.13
N GLN A 51 31.66 -1.22 7.37
CA GLN A 51 32.79 -0.31 7.15
C GLN A 51 32.69 1.00 7.93
N THR A 52 31.46 1.44 8.25
CA THR A 52 31.24 2.75 8.87
C THR A 52 31.65 2.76 10.34
N PRO A 53 32.29 3.84 10.84
CA PRO A 53 32.48 4.04 12.27
C PRO A 53 31.21 4.53 12.99
N ASP A 54 30.23 5.08 12.26
CA ASP A 54 28.99 5.58 12.84
C ASP A 54 28.21 4.44 13.52
N LYS A 55 27.63 4.71 14.69
CA LYS A 55 26.91 3.71 15.48
C LYS A 55 25.42 3.63 15.13
N TYR A 56 24.78 4.78 14.90
CA TYR A 56 23.33 4.88 14.72
C TYR A 56 22.94 5.05 13.26
N HIS A 57 21.90 4.33 12.86
CA HIS A 57 21.41 4.29 11.48
C HIS A 57 19.89 4.30 11.48
N LEU A 58 19.28 4.81 10.40
CA LEU A 58 17.85 4.97 10.24
C LEU A 58 17.33 4.07 9.13
N ALA A 59 16.32 3.26 9.43
CA ALA A 59 15.50 2.53 8.46
C ALA A 59 14.06 3.03 8.54
N SER A 60 13.49 3.48 7.43
CA SER A 60 12.15 4.04 7.40
C SER A 60 11.28 3.48 6.27
N GLY A 61 9.97 3.45 6.50
CA GLY A 61 8.93 3.12 5.54
C GLY A 61 7.70 3.96 5.85
N SER A 62 6.59 3.77 5.13
CA SER A 62 5.33 4.44 5.45
C SER A 62 4.89 4.19 6.91
N THR A 63 5.07 2.97 7.39
CA THR A 63 4.88 2.57 8.79
C THR A 63 6.11 1.85 9.34
N ILE A 64 6.22 1.71 10.67
CA ILE A 64 7.26 0.89 11.30
C ILE A 64 7.20 -0.56 10.80
N GLY A 65 5.99 -1.11 10.67
CA GLY A 65 5.77 -2.46 10.16
C GLY A 65 6.29 -2.63 8.74
N ASN A 66 6.06 -1.65 7.87
CA ASN A 66 6.56 -1.64 6.49
C ASN A 66 8.08 -1.56 6.44
N ALA A 67 8.69 -0.68 7.23
CA ALA A 67 10.15 -0.58 7.34
C ALA A 67 10.77 -1.92 7.80
N LYS A 68 10.20 -2.58 8.83
CA LYS A 68 10.67 -3.89 9.32
C LYS A 68 10.52 -4.97 8.27
N LEU A 69 9.36 -5.04 7.61
CA LEU A 69 9.05 -6.07 6.62
C LEU A 69 9.97 -5.94 5.39
N ASN A 70 10.16 -4.71 4.88
CA ASN A 70 10.87 -4.48 3.62
C ASN A 70 12.39 -4.38 3.79
N ILE A 71 12.88 -3.85 4.92
CA ILE A 71 14.32 -3.63 5.14
C ILE A 71 14.88 -4.66 6.16
N GLY A 72 14.17 -4.90 7.23
CA GLY A 72 14.60 -5.82 8.29
C GLY A 72 14.58 -7.26 7.81
N VAL A 73 13.42 -7.74 7.36
CA VAL A 73 13.16 -9.14 6.98
C VAL A 73 13.33 -9.37 5.47
N CYS A 74 12.76 -8.53 4.63
CA CYS A 74 12.81 -8.52 3.16
C CYS A 74 12.69 -9.93 2.55
N ASN A 75 11.68 -10.70 2.95
CA ASN A 75 11.46 -12.10 2.51
C ASN A 75 12.70 -13.00 2.66
N GLY A 76 13.51 -12.77 3.68
CA GLY A 76 14.74 -13.51 3.93
C GLY A 76 16.00 -12.94 3.26
N PHE A 77 15.91 -11.74 2.66
CA PHE A 77 17.04 -11.00 2.05
C PHE A 77 17.36 -9.69 2.78
N GLY A 78 16.65 -9.40 3.88
CA GLY A 78 16.85 -8.19 4.67
C GLY A 78 18.07 -8.23 5.60
N LEU A 79 18.25 -7.15 6.36
CA LEU A 79 19.39 -6.99 7.25
C LEU A 79 19.51 -8.13 8.28
N GLU A 80 18.38 -8.64 8.78
CA GLU A 80 18.37 -9.77 9.71
C GLU A 80 19.02 -11.03 9.11
N ALA A 81 18.71 -11.34 7.85
CA ALA A 81 19.28 -12.50 7.16
C ALA A 81 20.75 -12.28 6.78
N LEU A 82 21.12 -11.07 6.36
CA LEU A 82 22.49 -10.69 6.00
C LEU A 82 23.45 -10.73 7.19
N PHE A 83 22.94 -10.43 8.39
CA PHE A 83 23.71 -10.46 9.64
C PHE A 83 23.30 -11.63 10.55
N ARG A 84 22.79 -12.72 9.98
CA ARG A 84 22.38 -13.90 10.76
C ARG A 84 23.47 -14.37 11.72
N GLY A 85 23.09 -14.56 12.99
CA GLY A 85 24.01 -14.95 14.09
C GLY A 85 24.84 -13.79 14.65
N ARG A 86 24.74 -12.58 14.05
CA ARG A 86 25.44 -11.37 14.50
C ARG A 86 24.48 -10.20 14.77
N CYS A 87 23.19 -10.45 14.75
CA CYS A 87 22.19 -9.41 15.03
C CYS A 87 21.11 -9.91 15.99
N ARG A 88 20.45 -8.96 16.62
CA ARG A 88 19.28 -9.18 17.49
C ARG A 88 18.31 -8.03 17.39
N TRP A 89 17.02 -8.34 17.38
CA TRP A 89 15.95 -7.36 17.52
C TRP A 89 15.84 -6.88 18.97
N GLY A 90 15.46 -5.63 19.15
CA GLY A 90 15.24 -5.02 20.45
C GLY A 90 14.65 -3.61 20.30
N LYS A 91 14.72 -2.83 21.37
CA LYS A 91 14.30 -1.43 21.37
C LYS A 91 15.49 -0.52 21.65
N TYR A 92 15.55 0.58 20.92
CA TYR A 92 16.41 1.71 21.24
C TYR A 92 15.52 2.91 21.57
N LYS A 93 15.52 3.32 22.85
CA LYS A 93 14.49 4.20 23.41
C LYS A 93 13.12 3.54 23.12
N ASP A 94 12.18 4.27 22.54
CA ASP A 94 10.83 3.77 22.25
C ASP A 94 10.67 3.17 20.84
N ASN A 95 11.75 3.19 20.03
CA ASN A 95 11.71 2.68 18.67
C ASN A 95 12.21 1.24 18.58
N GLU A 96 11.61 0.45 17.68
CA GLU A 96 12.13 -0.86 17.27
C GLU A 96 13.52 -0.69 16.64
N ALA A 97 14.46 -1.58 16.97
CA ALA A 97 15.82 -1.51 16.45
C ALA A 97 16.42 -2.90 16.21
N LEU A 98 17.30 -2.98 15.23
CA LEU A 98 18.16 -4.12 14.96
C LEU A 98 19.57 -3.76 15.43
N PHE A 99 20.09 -4.51 16.41
CA PHE A 99 21.45 -4.39 16.91
C PHE A 99 22.31 -5.37 16.13
N ILE A 100 23.39 -4.90 15.53
CA ILE A 100 24.22 -5.67 14.61
C ILE A 100 25.69 -5.56 15.06
N ASN A 101 26.35 -6.71 15.25
CA ASN A 101 27.77 -6.75 15.51
C ASN A 101 28.54 -6.80 14.19
N THR A 102 29.36 -5.78 13.93
CA THR A 102 30.18 -5.63 12.73
C THR A 102 31.66 -5.58 13.07
N GLN A 103 32.51 -5.56 12.05
CA GLN A 103 33.97 -5.43 12.24
C GLN A 103 34.36 -4.08 12.88
N THR A 104 33.52 -3.05 12.72
CA THR A 104 33.73 -1.69 13.25
C THR A 104 32.93 -1.43 14.54
N GLY A 105 32.42 -2.48 15.19
CA GLY A 105 31.67 -2.41 16.42
C GLY A 105 30.16 -2.61 16.27
N GLU A 106 29.44 -2.48 17.39
CA GLU A 106 27.97 -2.60 17.38
C GLU A 106 27.31 -1.44 16.64
N LYS A 107 26.42 -1.76 15.72
CA LYS A 107 25.54 -0.83 15.00
C LYS A 107 24.10 -0.96 15.49
N VAL A 108 23.38 0.15 15.49
CA VAL A 108 21.96 0.21 15.87
C VAL A 108 21.19 0.78 14.71
N VAL A 109 20.42 -0.06 14.04
CA VAL A 109 19.51 0.36 12.96
C VAL A 109 18.11 0.57 13.55
N ILE A 110 17.64 1.81 13.56
CA ILE A 110 16.39 2.24 14.20
C ILE A 110 15.30 2.27 13.14
N PHE A 111 14.17 1.58 13.39
CA PHE A 111 13.07 1.44 12.47
C PHE A 111 11.92 2.38 12.83
N VAL A 112 11.47 3.20 11.87
CA VAL A 112 10.41 4.19 12.07
C VAL A 112 9.43 4.24 10.90
N GLY A 113 8.20 4.69 11.17
CA GLY A 113 7.24 5.06 10.12
C GLY A 113 7.40 6.54 9.78
N GLY A 114 7.39 6.88 8.50
CA GLY A 114 7.62 8.24 8.00
C GLY A 114 6.39 8.97 7.44
N ALA A 115 5.23 8.31 7.28
CA ALA A 115 4.10 8.88 6.51
C ALA A 115 3.27 9.94 7.25
N LYS A 116 3.35 10.05 8.58
CA LYS A 116 2.53 11.00 9.34
C LYS A 116 3.26 12.31 9.59
N ALA A 117 2.52 13.41 9.66
CA ALA A 117 3.06 14.74 9.92
C ALA A 117 3.88 14.88 11.22
N ASP A 118 3.63 14.02 12.22
CA ASP A 118 4.38 14.00 13.47
C ASP A 118 5.51 12.96 13.53
N SER A 119 5.69 12.18 12.46
CA SER A 119 6.71 11.11 12.37
C SER A 119 8.14 11.62 12.58
N TYR A 120 8.43 12.86 12.15
CA TYR A 120 9.76 13.47 12.33
C TYR A 120 10.21 13.52 13.81
N LYS A 121 9.27 13.58 14.77
CA LYS A 121 9.60 13.59 16.21
C LYS A 121 10.36 12.34 16.66
N ARG A 122 10.11 11.20 16.02
CA ARG A 122 10.72 9.91 16.36
C ARG A 122 12.19 9.81 15.97
N ILE A 123 12.66 10.67 15.06
CA ILE A 123 14.05 10.66 14.59
C ILE A 123 14.90 11.79 15.18
N LEU A 124 14.32 12.58 16.07
CA LEU A 124 15.06 13.64 16.76
C LEU A 124 16.04 13.07 17.79
N GLY A 125 17.13 13.81 18.06
CA GLY A 125 18.08 13.50 19.13
C GLY A 125 19.18 12.49 18.78
N ASN A 126 19.20 11.95 17.54
CA ASN A 126 20.32 11.14 17.04
C ASN A 126 20.88 11.73 15.74
N SER A 127 22.13 11.38 15.43
CA SER A 127 22.72 11.54 14.10
C SER A 127 22.84 10.18 13.46
N TYR A 128 22.61 10.08 12.16
CA TYR A 128 22.55 8.81 11.45
C TYR A 128 23.60 8.73 10.35
N GLY A 129 24.43 7.69 10.36
CA GLY A 129 25.39 7.43 9.27
C GLY A 129 24.68 6.95 8.00
N LEU A 130 23.79 5.96 8.13
CA LEU A 130 22.94 5.46 7.06
C LEU A 130 21.51 5.93 7.27
N TRP A 131 20.86 6.33 6.17
CA TRP A 131 19.41 6.36 6.08
C TRP A 131 18.95 5.52 4.89
N ILE A 132 18.27 4.40 5.17
CA ILE A 132 17.63 3.55 4.17
C ILE A 132 16.12 3.74 4.28
N ALA A 133 15.47 4.14 3.20
CA ALA A 133 14.03 4.38 3.13
C ALA A 133 13.43 3.56 2.00
N THR A 134 12.41 2.76 2.33
CA THR A 134 11.58 2.06 1.35
C THR A 134 10.33 2.87 1.07
N GLU A 135 9.92 2.95 -0.21
CA GLU A 135 8.76 3.73 -0.66
C GLU A 135 8.84 5.19 -0.19
N ILE A 136 9.96 5.86 -0.49
CA ILE A 136 10.23 7.23 -0.01
C ILE A 136 9.14 8.24 -0.40
N ASN A 137 8.43 8.01 -1.51
CA ASN A 137 7.28 8.81 -1.92
C ASN A 137 6.09 8.77 -0.96
N GLU A 138 6.04 7.79 -0.04
CA GLU A 138 5.03 7.67 1.00
C GLU A 138 5.44 8.36 2.32
N HIS A 139 6.61 8.98 2.37
CA HIS A 139 7.06 9.70 3.55
C HIS A 139 6.52 11.13 3.55
N TYR A 140 6.15 11.60 4.75
CA TYR A 140 5.64 12.95 4.90
C TYR A 140 6.72 13.98 4.56
N ASP A 141 6.43 14.79 3.56
CA ASP A 141 7.24 15.96 3.19
C ASP A 141 6.41 17.24 3.32
N SER A 142 7.06 18.34 3.63
CA SER A 142 6.46 19.64 3.83
C SER A 142 7.44 20.73 3.43
N GLN A 143 6.91 21.87 3.00
CA GLN A 143 7.74 23.07 2.78
C GLN A 143 8.38 23.56 4.08
N ASP A 144 7.72 23.39 5.23
CA ASP A 144 8.36 23.62 6.53
C ASP A 144 9.33 22.48 6.85
N SER A 145 10.62 22.80 6.75
CA SER A 145 11.71 21.84 6.99
C SER A 145 11.77 21.29 8.42
N ARG A 146 11.10 21.94 9.37
CA ARG A 146 11.09 21.51 10.79
C ARG A 146 10.15 20.35 11.04
N ILE A 147 9.12 20.17 10.20
CA ILE A 147 8.11 19.11 10.32
C ILE A 147 8.17 18.10 9.18
N SER A 148 8.88 18.38 8.09
CA SER A 148 9.10 17.41 7.02
C SER A 148 9.98 16.26 7.53
N PHE A 149 9.49 15.04 7.46
CA PHE A 149 10.27 13.85 7.80
C PHE A 149 11.51 13.74 6.91
N VAL A 150 11.33 13.97 5.60
CA VAL A 150 12.40 13.85 4.60
C VAL A 150 13.54 14.85 4.90
N LYS A 151 13.21 16.12 5.07
CA LYS A 151 14.20 17.17 5.34
C LYS A 151 14.88 16.99 6.70
N VAL A 152 14.13 16.59 7.72
CA VAL A 152 14.69 16.30 9.05
C VAL A 152 15.64 15.10 8.98
N ALA A 153 15.28 13.99 8.33
CA ALA A 153 16.13 12.82 8.21
C ALA A 153 17.44 13.13 7.49
N MET A 154 17.39 13.89 6.37
CA MET A 154 18.60 14.37 5.69
C MET A 154 19.47 15.25 6.59
N GLY A 155 18.86 16.16 7.35
CA GLY A 155 19.55 17.01 8.31
C GLY A 155 20.22 16.24 9.45
N ARG A 156 19.66 15.09 9.85
CA ARG A 156 20.22 14.22 10.90
C ARG A 156 21.46 13.43 10.45
N GLN A 157 21.81 13.49 9.18
CA GLN A 157 23.07 12.92 8.67
C GLN A 157 24.23 13.92 8.67
N ALA A 158 24.02 15.17 9.06
CA ALA A 158 25.04 16.22 8.96
C ALA A 158 26.30 15.98 9.79
N ALA A 159 26.18 15.25 10.91
CA ALA A 159 27.32 14.92 11.79
C ALA A 159 27.96 13.55 11.49
N ALA A 160 27.44 12.79 10.52
CA ALA A 160 28.02 11.53 10.11
C ALA A 160 29.33 11.75 9.35
N LEU A 161 30.30 10.86 9.57
CA LEU A 161 31.62 10.96 8.92
C LEU A 161 31.55 10.68 7.43
N LYS A 162 30.74 9.68 7.04
CA LYS A 162 30.51 9.32 5.64
C LYS A 162 29.03 8.98 5.43
N PRO A 163 28.14 9.98 5.36
CA PRO A 163 26.72 9.70 5.28
C PRO A 163 26.35 8.98 3.98
N LEU A 164 25.43 7.99 4.08
CA LEU A 164 24.83 7.30 2.95
C LEU A 164 23.31 7.35 3.04
N THR A 165 22.66 7.75 1.95
CA THR A 165 21.20 7.73 1.80
C THR A 165 20.80 6.74 0.70
N LEU A 166 19.91 5.82 1.01
CA LEU A 166 19.38 4.81 0.09
C LEU A 166 17.86 4.97 0.02
N TRP A 167 17.33 5.37 -1.12
CA TRP A 167 15.91 5.55 -1.35
C TRP A 167 15.41 4.63 -2.45
N ASP A 168 14.44 3.78 -2.14
CA ASP A 168 13.67 3.09 -3.17
C ASP A 168 12.24 3.62 -3.26
N LEU A 169 11.66 3.55 -4.46
CA LEU A 169 10.29 3.93 -4.71
C LEU A 169 9.72 3.25 -5.96
N ASN A 170 8.41 3.09 -5.95
CA ASN A 170 7.64 2.81 -7.16
C ASN A 170 7.25 4.13 -7.82
N PRO A 171 7.20 4.20 -9.16
CA PRO A 171 6.87 5.45 -9.84
C PRO A 171 5.50 5.97 -9.48
N SER A 172 5.39 7.29 -9.36
CA SER A 172 4.16 8.00 -9.06
C SER A 172 3.94 9.15 -10.05
N ASN A 173 3.16 10.15 -9.67
CA ASN A 173 2.96 11.34 -10.47
C ASN A 173 4.31 12.08 -10.67
N PRO A 174 4.74 12.36 -11.91
CA PRO A 174 6.03 12.98 -12.19
C PRO A 174 6.20 14.39 -11.60
N ARG A 175 5.11 15.04 -11.21
CA ARG A 175 5.12 16.39 -10.61
C ARG A 175 5.18 16.34 -9.07
N ALA A 176 5.24 15.17 -8.46
CA ALA A 176 5.34 15.04 -7.01
C ALA A 176 6.64 15.65 -6.48
N SER A 177 6.60 16.26 -5.29
CA SER A 177 7.73 16.96 -4.67
C SER A 177 8.98 16.09 -4.50
N ILE A 178 8.80 14.79 -4.29
CA ILE A 178 9.92 13.84 -4.20
C ILE A 178 10.79 13.84 -5.47
N TYR A 179 10.20 14.07 -6.64
CA TYR A 179 10.94 14.19 -7.89
C TYR A 179 11.51 15.59 -8.08
N THR A 180 10.66 16.62 -8.00
CA THR A 180 11.06 17.99 -8.33
C THR A 180 12.07 18.57 -7.34
N ASP A 181 11.90 18.29 -6.05
CA ASP A 181 12.71 18.90 -4.99
C ASP A 181 13.98 18.08 -4.67
N TYR A 182 14.00 16.77 -5.03
CA TYR A 182 15.11 15.87 -4.68
C TYR A 182 15.63 15.05 -5.87
N ILE A 183 14.88 14.07 -6.37
CA ILE A 183 15.40 13.05 -7.28
C ILE A 183 15.90 13.65 -8.57
N ASP A 184 15.07 14.42 -9.27
CA ASP A 184 15.44 15.02 -10.55
C ASP A 184 16.38 16.19 -10.36
N LYS A 185 16.16 17.00 -9.32
CA LYS A 185 17.07 18.09 -8.94
C LYS A 185 18.51 17.59 -8.75
N TYR A 186 18.71 16.51 -7.98
CA TYR A 186 20.06 15.97 -7.76
C TYR A 186 20.60 15.25 -8.98
N ARG A 187 19.74 14.71 -9.84
CA ARG A 187 20.13 14.11 -11.10
C ARG A 187 20.66 15.16 -12.08
N GLU A 188 20.05 16.34 -12.10
CA GLU A 188 20.43 17.45 -12.99
C GLU A 188 21.62 18.25 -12.46
N SER A 189 21.57 18.64 -11.19
CA SER A 189 22.57 19.54 -10.57
C SER A 189 23.74 18.80 -9.90
N GLY A 190 23.63 17.48 -9.74
CA GLY A 190 24.55 16.70 -8.91
C GLY A 190 24.31 16.89 -7.41
N LEU A 191 24.96 16.06 -6.62
CA LEU A 191 24.99 16.16 -5.16
C LEU A 191 26.44 16.07 -4.68
N LEU A 192 26.83 16.97 -3.79
CA LEU A 192 28.14 16.91 -3.16
C LEU A 192 28.32 15.57 -2.42
N GLY A 193 29.37 14.85 -2.74
CA GLY A 193 29.62 13.49 -2.24
C GLY A 193 29.08 12.38 -3.15
N GLY A 194 28.47 12.72 -4.29
CA GLY A 194 28.04 11.81 -5.33
C GLY A 194 26.55 11.43 -5.24
N TYR A 195 25.96 11.23 -6.40
CA TYR A 195 24.57 10.82 -6.59
C TYR A 195 24.51 9.70 -7.62
N GLN A 196 23.77 8.65 -7.30
CA GLN A 196 23.51 7.54 -8.22
C GLN A 196 22.00 7.30 -8.32
N TYR A 197 21.51 7.27 -9.55
CA TYR A 197 20.11 6.93 -9.86
C TYR A 197 20.07 5.75 -10.81
N GLN A 198 19.18 4.82 -10.54
CA GLN A 198 18.90 3.71 -11.44
C GLN A 198 17.41 3.45 -11.52
N HIS A 199 16.94 3.37 -12.77
CA HIS A 199 15.57 2.90 -13.06
C HIS A 199 15.59 1.40 -13.29
N PHE A 200 14.60 0.69 -12.70
CA PHE A 200 14.42 -0.75 -12.82
C PHE A 200 13.03 -1.10 -13.34
N THR A 201 12.98 -2.05 -14.27
CA THR A 201 11.74 -2.70 -14.73
C THR A 201 11.58 -4.06 -14.05
N ILE A 202 10.40 -4.65 -14.11
CA ILE A 202 10.18 -5.99 -13.55
C ILE A 202 11.08 -7.04 -14.25
N ALA A 203 11.40 -6.85 -15.53
CA ALA A 203 12.26 -7.73 -16.30
C ALA A 203 13.75 -7.69 -15.86
N ASP A 204 14.17 -6.66 -15.12
CA ASP A 204 15.51 -6.60 -14.56
C ASP A 204 15.72 -7.61 -13.40
N ASN A 205 14.64 -8.15 -12.84
CA ASN A 205 14.71 -9.17 -11.78
C ASN A 205 14.96 -10.56 -12.42
N ALA A 206 16.22 -10.99 -12.39
CA ALA A 206 16.64 -12.27 -12.96
C ALA A 206 15.99 -13.51 -12.31
N THR A 207 15.33 -13.37 -11.15
CA THR A 207 14.63 -14.49 -10.49
C THR A 207 13.22 -14.73 -11.05
N ILE A 208 12.70 -13.80 -11.86
CA ILE A 208 11.37 -13.92 -12.47
C ILE A 208 11.55 -14.52 -13.87
N SER A 209 11.03 -15.74 -14.07
CA SER A 209 11.06 -16.38 -15.40
C SER A 209 10.17 -15.61 -16.39
N PRO A 210 10.44 -15.70 -17.71
CA PRO A 210 9.59 -15.08 -18.73
C PRO A 210 8.13 -15.53 -18.66
N HIS A 211 7.88 -16.80 -18.35
CA HIS A 211 6.52 -17.32 -18.15
C HIS A 211 5.84 -16.62 -16.96
N ARG A 212 6.55 -16.49 -15.83
CA ARG A 212 6.01 -15.82 -14.64
C ARG A 212 5.80 -14.33 -14.87
N LEU A 213 6.64 -13.70 -15.68
CA LEU A 213 6.45 -12.29 -16.07
C LEU A 213 5.15 -12.14 -16.87
N ALA A 214 4.90 -12.99 -17.84
CA ALA A 214 3.67 -12.99 -18.63
C ALA A 214 2.42 -13.17 -17.74
N GLU A 215 2.45 -14.12 -16.79
CA GLU A 215 1.36 -14.31 -15.81
C GLU A 215 1.11 -13.06 -14.96
N ILE A 216 2.16 -12.32 -14.58
CA ILE A 216 2.02 -11.07 -13.82
C ILE A 216 1.42 -9.98 -14.71
N GLU A 217 1.86 -9.85 -15.94
CA GLU A 217 1.35 -8.86 -16.89
C GLU A 217 -0.14 -9.08 -17.22
N GLU A 218 -0.58 -10.34 -17.33
CA GLU A 218 -1.99 -10.69 -17.54
C GLU A 218 -2.93 -10.23 -16.40
N GLN A 219 -2.39 -10.03 -15.19
CA GLN A 219 -3.16 -9.55 -14.05
C GLN A 219 -3.47 -8.04 -14.11
N TYR A 220 -2.86 -7.33 -15.05
CA TYR A 220 -3.04 -5.89 -15.18
C TYR A 220 -3.82 -5.55 -16.44
N ASP A 221 -4.67 -4.55 -16.32
CA ASP A 221 -5.23 -3.86 -17.49
C ASP A 221 -4.16 -2.90 -18.03
N LYS A 222 -3.74 -3.12 -19.28
CA LYS A 222 -2.64 -2.40 -19.92
C LYS A 222 -2.92 -0.91 -20.12
N ASP A 223 -4.19 -0.52 -20.10
CA ASP A 223 -4.62 0.86 -20.28
C ASP A 223 -4.63 1.66 -18.97
N THR A 224 -4.32 1.02 -17.84
CA THR A 224 -4.33 1.67 -16.53
C THR A 224 -3.00 2.32 -16.17
N VAL A 225 -3.08 3.36 -15.33
CA VAL A 225 -1.91 3.98 -14.69
C VAL A 225 -1.07 2.96 -13.90
N TRP A 226 -1.72 1.93 -13.35
CA TRP A 226 -1.09 0.89 -12.56
C TRP A 226 -0.21 -0.05 -13.39
N TYR A 227 -0.63 -0.43 -14.61
CA TYR A 227 0.23 -1.19 -15.53
C TYR A 227 1.50 -0.42 -15.88
N ARG A 228 1.35 0.87 -16.20
CA ARG A 228 2.50 1.72 -16.52
C ARG A 228 3.46 1.85 -15.34
N ARG A 229 2.95 2.07 -14.13
CA ARG A 229 3.78 2.23 -12.93
C ARG A 229 4.36 0.92 -12.44
N ASP A 230 3.52 -0.08 -12.24
CA ASP A 230 3.88 -1.33 -11.56
C ASP A 230 4.69 -2.29 -12.45
N ILE A 231 4.39 -2.34 -13.75
CA ILE A 231 5.03 -3.26 -14.71
C ILE A 231 6.12 -2.54 -15.49
N LYS A 232 5.79 -1.43 -16.11
CA LYS A 232 6.74 -0.66 -16.93
C LYS A 232 7.72 0.16 -16.09
N GLY A 233 7.38 0.46 -14.84
CA GLY A 233 8.18 1.35 -13.98
C GLY A 233 8.16 2.80 -14.43
N GLU A 234 7.15 3.23 -15.16
CA GLU A 234 7.05 4.58 -15.73
C GLU A 234 6.35 5.54 -14.79
N ARG A 235 6.88 6.75 -14.66
CA ARG A 235 6.17 7.86 -14.03
C ARG A 235 5.03 8.30 -14.95
N CYS A 236 3.82 8.42 -14.43
CA CYS A 236 2.68 8.91 -15.20
C CYS A 236 1.65 9.58 -14.29
N VAL A 237 0.93 10.55 -14.87
CA VAL A 237 -0.20 11.21 -14.21
C VAL A 237 -1.42 10.29 -14.30
N ALA A 238 -2.19 10.21 -13.21
CA ALA A 238 -3.47 9.52 -13.21
C ALA A 238 -4.54 10.49 -13.73
N GLU A 239 -5.17 10.16 -14.84
CA GLU A 239 -6.16 11.00 -15.52
C GLU A 239 -7.35 10.17 -16.01
N GLY A 240 -8.51 10.81 -16.13
CA GLY A 240 -9.74 10.19 -16.66
C GLY A 240 -10.38 9.20 -15.67
N LEU A 241 -10.97 8.15 -16.21
CA LEU A 241 -11.68 7.13 -15.43
C LEU A 241 -10.73 6.31 -14.55
N ILE A 242 -11.12 6.10 -13.30
CA ILE A 242 -10.33 5.30 -12.34
C ILE A 242 -10.43 3.81 -12.68
N TYR A 243 -11.64 3.30 -12.86
CA TYR A 243 -11.93 1.88 -13.14
C TYR A 243 -12.27 1.70 -14.62
N GLN A 244 -11.34 2.07 -15.51
CA GLN A 244 -11.54 2.17 -16.95
C GLN A 244 -12.04 0.86 -17.58
N ARG A 245 -11.47 -0.29 -17.18
CA ARG A 245 -11.90 -1.60 -17.68
C ARG A 245 -13.34 -1.93 -17.30
N PHE A 246 -13.73 -1.61 -16.06
CA PHE A 246 -15.12 -1.78 -15.61
C PHE A 246 -16.06 -0.85 -16.38
N ALA A 247 -15.68 0.40 -16.57
CA ALA A 247 -16.49 1.38 -17.28
C ALA A 247 -16.71 1.03 -18.78
N ASN A 248 -15.70 0.45 -19.42
CA ASN A 248 -15.75 0.06 -20.83
C ASN A 248 -16.55 -1.21 -21.08
N THR A 249 -16.53 -2.17 -20.16
CA THR A 249 -17.18 -3.49 -20.30
C THR A 249 -17.85 -3.94 -19.01
N PRO A 250 -18.81 -3.18 -18.45
CA PRO A 250 -19.41 -3.47 -17.15
C PRO A 250 -20.12 -4.83 -17.12
N GLU A 251 -20.70 -5.27 -18.25
CA GLU A 251 -21.38 -6.57 -18.38
C GLU A 251 -20.45 -7.77 -18.11
N TYR A 252 -19.15 -7.64 -18.38
CA TYR A 252 -18.17 -8.69 -18.11
C TYR A 252 -18.03 -8.99 -16.61
N PHE A 253 -18.30 -8.00 -15.78
CA PHE A 253 -18.16 -8.09 -14.33
C PHE A 253 -19.45 -8.43 -13.61
N MET A 254 -20.61 -8.42 -14.32
CA MET A 254 -21.88 -8.77 -13.71
C MET A 254 -21.96 -10.25 -13.42
N ALA A 255 -22.10 -10.60 -12.13
CA ALA A 255 -22.30 -11.97 -11.73
C ALA A 255 -23.66 -12.48 -12.23
N ASP A 256 -23.67 -13.65 -12.88
CA ASP A 256 -24.91 -14.35 -13.14
C ASP A 256 -25.57 -14.72 -11.80
N PRO A 257 -26.88 -14.49 -11.62
CA PRO A 257 -27.57 -14.82 -10.38
C PRO A 257 -27.39 -16.28 -9.94
N SER A 258 -27.23 -17.22 -10.89
CA SER A 258 -27.00 -18.64 -10.58
C SER A 258 -25.65 -18.88 -9.90
N LEU A 259 -24.68 -18.01 -10.13
CA LEU A 259 -23.37 -18.08 -9.46
C LEU A 259 -23.43 -17.67 -7.98
N LEU A 260 -24.45 -16.91 -7.60
CA LEU A 260 -24.67 -16.43 -6.23
C LEU A 260 -25.73 -17.26 -5.47
N ASP A 261 -26.36 -18.22 -6.14
CA ASP A 261 -27.35 -19.14 -5.57
C ASP A 261 -26.65 -20.42 -5.11
N MET A 262 -26.51 -20.58 -3.79
CA MET A 262 -25.85 -21.73 -3.16
C MET A 262 -26.53 -23.07 -3.45
N THR A 263 -27.76 -23.07 -3.98
CA THR A 263 -28.49 -24.32 -4.37
C THR A 263 -28.05 -24.83 -5.74
N LYS A 264 -27.34 -24.00 -6.52
CA LYS A 264 -26.88 -24.36 -7.88
C LYS A 264 -25.51 -25.06 -7.85
N PRO A 265 -25.27 -26.04 -8.69
CA PRO A 265 -24.02 -26.81 -8.69
C PRO A 265 -22.79 -25.98 -9.06
N ASN A 266 -22.97 -24.92 -9.82
CA ASN A 266 -21.88 -24.03 -10.29
C ASN A 266 -21.77 -22.73 -9.51
N HIS A 267 -22.37 -22.64 -8.30
CA HIS A 267 -22.27 -21.44 -7.48
C HIS A 267 -20.81 -21.13 -7.07
N LEU A 268 -20.54 -19.86 -6.84
CA LEU A 268 -19.28 -19.43 -6.27
C LEU A 268 -19.20 -19.84 -4.79
N ASP A 269 -18.16 -20.55 -4.41
CA ASP A 269 -17.90 -20.94 -3.02
C ASP A 269 -17.44 -19.71 -2.21
N ILE A 270 -18.40 -18.84 -1.84
CA ILE A 270 -18.16 -17.66 -1.00
C ILE A 270 -18.03 -18.14 0.44
N VAL A 271 -16.80 -18.14 0.95
CA VAL A 271 -16.48 -18.64 2.29
C VAL A 271 -16.58 -17.58 3.39
N LYS A 272 -16.52 -16.32 3.01
CA LYS A 272 -16.59 -15.17 3.93
C LYS A 272 -17.11 -13.95 3.16
N ALA A 273 -17.89 -13.11 3.83
CA ALA A 273 -18.19 -11.76 3.35
C ALA A 273 -17.95 -10.74 4.47
N ASN A 274 -17.56 -9.52 4.10
CA ASN A 274 -17.44 -8.40 5.03
C ASN A 274 -18.36 -7.28 4.58
N ILE A 275 -18.79 -6.45 5.52
CA ILE A 275 -19.56 -5.24 5.24
C ILE A 275 -18.67 -4.03 5.49
N GLY A 276 -18.58 -3.12 4.53
CA GLY A 276 -18.03 -1.78 4.71
C GLY A 276 -19.14 -0.77 4.91
N VAL A 277 -18.92 0.20 5.78
CA VAL A 277 -19.87 1.25 6.12
C VAL A 277 -19.18 2.60 5.99
N ASP A 278 -19.76 3.45 5.17
CA ASP A 278 -19.42 4.86 5.08
C ASP A 278 -20.57 5.71 5.62
N PHE A 279 -20.25 6.65 6.51
CA PHE A 279 -21.24 7.48 7.16
C PHE A 279 -21.38 8.82 6.45
N GLY A 280 -22.55 9.07 5.90
CA GLY A 280 -22.89 10.36 5.33
C GLY A 280 -23.12 11.43 6.39
N GLY A 281 -22.89 12.67 5.97
CA GLY A 281 -23.21 13.86 6.73
C GLY A 281 -23.41 15.05 5.79
N GLY A 282 -24.44 15.86 6.02
CA GLY A 282 -24.74 17.03 5.19
C GLY A 282 -25.10 16.65 3.74
N THR A 283 -24.15 16.69 2.83
CA THR A 283 -24.36 16.38 1.40
C THR A 283 -24.02 14.95 1.01
N SER A 284 -23.34 14.19 1.89
CA SER A 284 -22.92 12.81 1.68
C SER A 284 -24.01 11.82 2.08
N ALA A 285 -24.04 10.65 1.45
CA ALA A 285 -24.99 9.58 1.75
C ALA A 285 -24.41 8.57 2.75
N HIS A 286 -25.27 7.95 3.57
CA HIS A 286 -24.89 6.72 4.26
C HIS A 286 -24.84 5.57 3.25
N ALA A 287 -23.75 4.83 3.22
CA ALA A 287 -23.56 3.70 2.31
C ALA A 287 -23.04 2.46 3.03
N PHE A 288 -23.62 1.30 2.68
CA PHE A 288 -23.14 -0.02 3.11
C PHE A 288 -22.86 -0.88 1.88
N CYS A 289 -21.79 -1.64 1.92
CA CYS A 289 -21.45 -2.56 0.84
C CYS A 289 -21.01 -3.91 1.44
N CYS A 290 -21.66 -5.00 1.01
CA CYS A 290 -21.29 -6.34 1.37
C CYS A 290 -20.45 -6.96 0.27
N THR A 291 -19.20 -7.34 0.58
CA THR A 291 -18.27 -7.95 -0.36
C THR A 291 -17.89 -9.35 0.11
N GLY A 292 -18.08 -10.32 -0.77
CA GLY A 292 -17.77 -11.74 -0.55
C GLY A 292 -16.42 -12.14 -1.16
N PHE A 293 -15.83 -13.16 -0.54
CA PHE A 293 -14.56 -13.73 -0.95
C PHE A 293 -14.70 -15.23 -1.14
N THR A 294 -14.26 -15.71 -2.31
CA THR A 294 -14.30 -17.16 -2.60
C THR A 294 -13.15 -17.88 -1.91
N ARG A 295 -13.26 -19.19 -1.80
CA ARG A 295 -12.21 -20.04 -1.22
C ARG A 295 -10.84 -19.75 -1.79
N GLY A 296 -9.86 -19.58 -0.91
CA GLY A 296 -8.49 -19.20 -1.26
C GLY A 296 -8.34 -17.77 -1.80
N MET A 297 -9.31 -16.90 -1.55
CA MET A 297 -9.32 -15.49 -2.00
C MET A 297 -9.19 -15.34 -3.53
N LYS A 298 -9.66 -16.33 -4.31
CA LYS A 298 -9.51 -16.34 -5.76
C LYS A 298 -10.35 -15.28 -6.46
N LYS A 299 -11.54 -14.99 -5.95
CA LYS A 299 -12.42 -13.93 -6.46
C LYS A 299 -12.98 -13.08 -5.34
N MET A 300 -13.19 -11.82 -5.65
CA MET A 300 -13.90 -10.82 -4.86
C MET A 300 -15.24 -10.50 -5.55
N VAL A 301 -16.33 -10.47 -4.81
CA VAL A 301 -17.68 -10.29 -5.37
C VAL A 301 -18.44 -9.29 -4.52
N VAL A 302 -18.91 -8.18 -5.12
CA VAL A 302 -19.86 -7.27 -4.47
C VAL A 302 -21.23 -7.93 -4.49
N LEU A 303 -21.81 -8.16 -3.31
CA LEU A 303 -22.97 -9.04 -3.11
C LEU A 303 -24.27 -8.29 -2.84
N ALA A 304 -24.18 -7.22 -2.05
CA ALA A 304 -25.31 -6.40 -1.65
C ALA A 304 -24.84 -4.97 -1.35
N GLU A 305 -25.74 -4.01 -1.52
CA GLU A 305 -25.49 -2.61 -1.26
C GLU A 305 -26.69 -1.91 -0.61
N TYR A 306 -26.40 -0.83 0.08
CA TYR A 306 -27.37 0.11 0.62
C TYR A 306 -26.83 1.51 0.44
N ARG A 307 -27.67 2.45 0.07
CA ARG A 307 -27.34 3.88 0.03
C ARG A 307 -28.55 4.73 0.34
N GLU A 308 -28.39 5.64 1.29
CA GLU A 308 -29.44 6.63 1.62
C GLU A 308 -28.83 8.02 1.70
N LYS A 309 -29.40 8.94 0.91
CA LYS A 309 -28.92 10.33 0.81
C LYS A 309 -29.70 11.29 1.71
N GLU A 310 -30.88 10.88 2.15
CA GLU A 310 -31.65 11.69 3.09
C GLU A 310 -31.01 11.67 4.48
N ALA A 311 -31.15 12.77 5.21
CA ALA A 311 -30.67 12.82 6.58
C ALA A 311 -31.43 11.81 7.45
N LEU A 312 -30.70 10.82 7.96
CA LEU A 312 -31.27 9.78 8.82
C LEU A 312 -31.13 10.17 10.29
N THR A 313 -32.15 9.81 11.08
CA THR A 313 -31.98 9.78 12.53
C THR A 313 -31.08 8.59 12.92
N PRO A 314 -30.35 8.65 14.04
CA PRO A 314 -29.54 7.51 14.51
C PRO A 314 -30.35 6.21 14.64
N GLU A 315 -31.60 6.29 15.06
CA GLU A 315 -32.48 5.13 15.19
C GLU A 315 -32.79 4.50 13.83
N ARG A 316 -33.05 5.34 12.82
CA ARG A 316 -33.34 4.87 11.46
C ARG A 316 -32.10 4.25 10.85
N LEU A 317 -30.92 4.88 10.98
CA LEU A 317 -29.65 4.34 10.54
C LEU A 317 -29.36 2.98 11.17
N ASN A 318 -29.55 2.86 12.49
CA ASN A 318 -29.34 1.63 13.23
C ASN A 318 -30.29 0.51 12.78
N LYS A 319 -31.55 0.86 12.48
CA LYS A 319 -32.54 -0.09 11.96
C LYS A 319 -32.15 -0.58 10.56
N ASP A 320 -31.87 0.35 9.65
CA ASP A 320 -31.53 0.02 8.27
C ASP A 320 -30.23 -0.81 8.21
N PHE A 321 -29.26 -0.50 9.07
CA PHE A 321 -28.06 -1.33 9.23
C PHE A 321 -28.37 -2.74 9.74
N ALA A 322 -29.24 -2.88 10.75
CA ALA A 322 -29.60 -4.19 11.28
C ALA A 322 -30.32 -5.05 10.21
N ASP A 323 -31.23 -4.43 9.47
CA ASP A 323 -31.97 -5.10 8.39
C ASP A 323 -31.03 -5.51 7.25
N PHE A 324 -30.07 -4.65 6.86
CA PHE A 324 -29.04 -4.98 5.88
C PHE A 324 -28.16 -6.15 6.32
N VAL A 325 -27.66 -6.12 7.56
CA VAL A 325 -26.84 -7.22 8.11
C VAL A 325 -27.60 -8.53 8.14
N ARG A 326 -28.88 -8.54 8.55
CA ARG A 326 -29.73 -9.76 8.52
C ARG A 326 -29.86 -10.31 7.12
N SER A 327 -30.24 -9.48 6.15
CA SER A 327 -30.39 -9.88 4.76
C SER A 327 -29.09 -10.49 4.19
N CYS A 328 -27.95 -9.90 4.49
CA CYS A 328 -26.67 -10.47 4.08
C CYS A 328 -26.39 -11.82 4.75
N LYS A 329 -26.67 -11.94 6.04
CA LYS A 329 -26.42 -13.18 6.83
C LYS A 329 -27.34 -14.33 6.49
N GLU A 330 -28.52 -14.08 5.96
CA GLU A 330 -29.40 -15.13 5.43
C GLU A 330 -28.76 -15.91 4.27
N ARG A 331 -27.85 -15.25 3.54
CA ARG A 331 -27.22 -15.81 2.33
C ARG A 331 -25.75 -16.16 2.50
N TRP A 332 -25.01 -15.42 3.36
CA TRP A 332 -23.55 -15.54 3.46
C TRP A 332 -23.06 -15.52 4.91
N PHE A 333 -21.87 -16.04 5.13
CA PHE A 333 -21.17 -15.90 6.40
C PHE A 333 -20.53 -14.52 6.48
N VAL A 334 -21.10 -13.64 7.33
CA VAL A 334 -20.65 -12.25 7.55
C VAL A 334 -20.16 -12.10 8.99
N PRO A 335 -18.86 -12.27 9.26
CA PRO A 335 -18.30 -12.09 10.60
C PRO A 335 -17.98 -10.63 10.95
N ASP A 336 -17.61 -9.80 9.98
CA ASP A 336 -17.01 -8.50 10.23
C ASP A 336 -17.71 -7.37 9.47
N VAL A 337 -17.80 -6.22 10.16
CA VAL A 337 -18.26 -4.92 9.64
C VAL A 337 -17.17 -3.89 9.91
N TYR A 338 -16.78 -3.15 8.87
CA TYR A 338 -15.73 -2.13 8.94
C TYR A 338 -16.32 -0.75 8.63
N CYS A 339 -16.25 0.15 9.60
CA CYS A 339 -16.87 1.47 9.52
C CYS A 339 -15.83 2.57 9.35
N ASP A 340 -16.18 3.64 8.64
CA ASP A 340 -15.37 4.85 8.65
C ASP A 340 -15.08 5.29 10.09
N SER A 341 -13.81 5.46 10.42
CA SER A 341 -13.34 5.76 11.76
C SER A 341 -13.60 7.19 12.23
N ALA A 342 -14.07 8.09 11.37
CA ALA A 342 -14.36 9.49 11.74
C ALA A 342 -15.54 9.62 12.69
N GLU A 343 -16.57 8.77 12.56
CA GLU A 343 -17.85 8.90 13.24
C GLU A 343 -18.02 7.91 14.41
N GLN A 344 -17.18 8.03 15.45
CA GLN A 344 -17.16 7.09 16.58
C GLN A 344 -18.50 6.97 17.30
N THR A 345 -19.31 8.03 17.35
CA THR A 345 -20.65 8.00 17.97
C THR A 345 -21.57 7.07 17.21
N LEU A 346 -21.58 7.15 15.88
CA LEU A 346 -22.40 6.27 15.03
C LEU A 346 -21.92 4.83 15.12
N ILE A 347 -20.61 4.58 15.11
CA ILE A 347 -20.03 3.24 15.29
C ILE A 347 -20.49 2.61 16.61
N ASN A 348 -20.49 3.38 17.70
CA ASN A 348 -20.97 2.88 19.00
C ASN A 348 -22.47 2.57 18.96
N GLY A 349 -23.28 3.36 18.25
CA GLY A 349 -24.68 3.07 18.00
C GLY A 349 -24.88 1.74 17.27
N LEU A 350 -24.10 1.48 16.22
CA LEU A 350 -24.13 0.20 15.51
C LEU A 350 -23.70 -0.98 16.41
N ARG A 351 -22.66 -0.81 17.23
CA ARG A 351 -22.23 -1.86 18.19
C ARG A 351 -23.32 -2.21 19.19
N GLN A 352 -24.02 -1.22 19.74
CA GLN A 352 -25.15 -1.42 20.64
C GLN A 352 -26.31 -2.14 19.91
N THR A 353 -26.57 -1.76 18.67
CA THR A 353 -27.60 -2.39 17.85
C THR A 353 -27.25 -3.86 17.56
N VAL A 354 -25.99 -4.17 17.21
CA VAL A 354 -25.53 -5.54 17.05
C VAL A 354 -25.77 -6.39 18.31
N GLN A 355 -25.48 -5.86 19.47
CA GLN A 355 -25.71 -6.55 20.75
C GLN A 355 -27.20 -6.74 21.05
N ARG A 356 -28.00 -5.67 20.94
CA ARG A 356 -29.43 -5.68 21.19
C ARG A 356 -30.17 -6.65 20.27
N GLU A 357 -29.83 -6.63 18.98
CA GLU A 357 -30.47 -7.41 17.92
C GLU A 357 -29.83 -8.80 17.72
N ARG A 358 -28.78 -9.12 18.49
CA ARG A 358 -28.02 -10.39 18.44
C ARG A 358 -27.54 -10.74 17.03
N LEU A 359 -27.00 -9.76 16.31
CA LEU A 359 -26.63 -9.95 14.90
C LEU A 359 -25.38 -10.80 14.68
N MET A 360 -24.61 -11.11 15.71
CA MET A 360 -23.43 -11.98 15.67
C MET A 360 -22.41 -11.53 14.59
N VAL A 361 -22.12 -10.25 14.53
CA VAL A 361 -21.07 -9.65 13.71
C VAL A 361 -20.17 -8.78 14.59
N ASN A 362 -18.91 -8.60 14.19
CA ASN A 362 -17.97 -7.73 14.86
C ASN A 362 -17.90 -6.38 14.15
N VAL A 363 -18.21 -5.28 14.84
CA VAL A 363 -18.15 -3.92 14.28
C VAL A 363 -16.86 -3.24 14.72
N SER A 364 -16.00 -2.92 13.78
CA SER A 364 -14.70 -2.30 13.99
C SER A 364 -14.45 -1.13 13.03
N ASN A 365 -13.43 -0.33 13.36
CA ASN A 365 -13.01 0.76 12.48
C ASN A 365 -12.34 0.19 11.22
N ALA A 366 -12.56 0.83 10.08
CA ALA A 366 -11.79 0.62 8.86
C ALA A 366 -10.30 0.94 9.12
N LEU A 367 -9.40 0.30 8.39
CA LEU A 367 -7.95 0.56 8.48
C LEU A 367 -7.60 1.92 7.88
N LYS A 368 -8.41 2.40 6.95
CA LYS A 368 -8.15 3.58 6.13
C LYS A 368 -6.78 3.50 5.45
N ARG A 369 -6.54 2.37 4.76
CA ARG A 369 -5.38 2.28 3.87
C ARG A 369 -5.40 3.45 2.88
N PRO A 370 -4.23 3.89 2.38
CA PRO A 370 -4.19 4.90 1.34
C PRO A 370 -5.19 4.58 0.22
N ILE A 371 -5.97 5.56 -0.21
CA ILE A 371 -7.05 5.37 -1.18
C ILE A 371 -6.53 4.75 -2.49
N ASN A 372 -5.34 5.16 -2.93
CA ASN A 372 -4.70 4.63 -4.13
C ASN A 372 -4.30 3.15 -4.00
N GLU A 373 -4.00 2.66 -2.79
CA GLU A 373 -3.75 1.24 -2.55
C GLU A 373 -5.04 0.42 -2.72
N ARG A 374 -6.17 0.91 -2.20
CA ARG A 374 -7.49 0.27 -2.33
C ARG A 374 -7.97 0.25 -3.79
N ILE A 375 -7.87 1.39 -4.47
CA ILE A 375 -8.20 1.51 -5.91
C ILE A 375 -7.34 0.57 -6.74
N ARG A 376 -6.02 0.58 -6.52
CA ARG A 376 -5.08 -0.30 -7.23
C ARG A 376 -5.44 -1.77 -7.06
N ALA A 377 -5.76 -2.20 -5.84
CA ALA A 377 -6.14 -3.58 -5.57
C ALA A 377 -7.39 -3.99 -6.36
N ALA A 378 -8.42 -3.14 -6.38
CA ALA A 378 -9.63 -3.38 -7.17
C ALA A 378 -9.32 -3.46 -8.68
N CYS A 379 -8.51 -2.53 -9.22
CA CYS A 379 -8.11 -2.54 -10.64
C CYS A 379 -7.33 -3.81 -11.02
N VAL A 380 -6.42 -4.28 -10.17
CA VAL A 380 -5.68 -5.53 -10.38
C VAL A 380 -6.63 -6.73 -10.42
N LEU A 381 -7.59 -6.82 -9.50
CA LEU A 381 -8.59 -7.90 -9.49
C LEU A 381 -9.50 -7.85 -10.72
N MET A 382 -9.88 -6.67 -11.18
CA MET A 382 -10.63 -6.47 -12.43
C MET A 382 -9.80 -6.92 -13.64
N GLY A 383 -8.54 -6.52 -13.70
CA GLY A 383 -7.60 -6.92 -14.75
C GLY A 383 -7.43 -8.44 -14.84
N ALA A 384 -7.32 -9.09 -13.70
CA ALA A 384 -7.17 -10.55 -13.59
C ALA A 384 -8.48 -11.36 -13.76
N GLY A 385 -9.63 -10.73 -14.03
CA GLY A 385 -10.93 -11.42 -14.10
C GLY A 385 -11.38 -12.02 -12.77
N ARG A 386 -10.89 -11.46 -11.66
CA ARG A 386 -11.14 -11.92 -10.29
C ARG A 386 -12.11 -11.03 -9.51
N PHE A 387 -12.69 -10.03 -10.15
CA PHE A 387 -13.72 -9.15 -9.61
C PHE A 387 -15.07 -9.46 -10.26
N LEU A 388 -16.11 -9.53 -9.46
CA LEU A 388 -17.49 -9.62 -9.90
C LEU A 388 -18.38 -8.71 -9.05
N ILE A 389 -19.53 -8.34 -9.60
CA ILE A 389 -20.57 -7.58 -8.90
C ILE A 389 -21.96 -8.16 -9.18
N SER A 390 -22.77 -8.28 -8.14
CA SER A 390 -24.16 -8.72 -8.27
C SER A 390 -24.97 -7.70 -9.09
N LYS A 391 -25.90 -8.19 -9.90
CA LYS A 391 -26.89 -7.33 -10.58
C LYS A 391 -27.81 -6.59 -9.60
N GLU A 392 -27.83 -7.00 -8.34
CA GLU A 392 -28.54 -6.34 -7.24
C GLU A 392 -27.78 -5.12 -6.68
N CYS A 393 -26.58 -4.81 -7.22
CA CYS A 393 -25.72 -3.70 -6.78
C CYS A 393 -25.53 -2.64 -7.90
N PRO A 394 -26.61 -2.07 -8.47
CA PRO A 394 -26.49 -1.09 -9.54
C PRO A 394 -25.84 0.23 -9.10
N ILE A 395 -25.99 0.63 -7.83
CA ILE A 395 -25.47 1.90 -7.30
C ILE A 395 -23.94 1.85 -7.23
N THR A 396 -23.38 0.78 -6.70
CA THR A 396 -21.93 0.56 -6.66
C THR A 396 -21.37 0.37 -8.07
N ALA A 397 -22.09 -0.32 -8.95
CA ALA A 397 -21.68 -0.46 -10.35
C ALA A 397 -21.62 0.90 -11.07
N ASP A 398 -22.61 1.78 -10.88
CA ASP A 398 -22.57 3.13 -11.43
C ASP A 398 -21.47 3.99 -10.83
N ALA A 399 -21.20 3.86 -9.53
CA ALA A 399 -20.10 4.53 -8.86
C ALA A 399 -18.73 4.11 -9.45
N LEU A 400 -18.52 2.82 -9.65
CA LEU A 400 -17.31 2.29 -10.31
C LEU A 400 -17.17 2.77 -11.75
N ARG A 401 -18.30 2.82 -12.50
CA ARG A 401 -18.29 3.25 -13.90
C ARG A 401 -17.96 4.72 -14.08
N SER A 402 -18.33 5.57 -13.11
CA SER A 402 -18.25 7.02 -13.22
C SER A 402 -17.07 7.64 -12.46
N ALA A 403 -16.37 6.90 -11.61
CA ALA A 403 -15.26 7.41 -10.81
C ALA A 403 -14.13 7.98 -11.67
N VAL A 404 -13.70 9.20 -11.38
CA VAL A 404 -12.64 9.90 -12.13
C VAL A 404 -11.57 10.46 -11.19
N TRP A 405 -10.38 10.65 -11.74
CA TRP A 405 -9.31 11.37 -11.09
C TRP A 405 -9.58 12.88 -11.08
N ASP A 406 -9.19 13.57 -10.01
CA ASP A 406 -9.28 15.03 -9.93
C ASP A 406 -8.10 15.69 -10.66
N SER A 407 -8.39 16.23 -11.85
CA SER A 407 -7.39 16.92 -12.68
C SER A 407 -6.86 18.22 -12.07
N LYS A 408 -7.46 18.73 -10.99
CA LYS A 408 -6.98 19.92 -10.29
C LYS A 408 -5.79 19.62 -9.38
N HIS A 409 -5.64 18.38 -8.92
CA HIS A 409 -4.49 17.92 -8.15
C HIS A 409 -3.36 17.53 -9.09
N LEU A 410 -2.47 18.48 -9.37
CA LEU A 410 -1.39 18.29 -10.35
C LEU A 410 -0.23 17.43 -9.86
N THR A 411 -0.05 17.31 -8.55
CA THR A 411 1.11 16.65 -7.92
C THR A 411 0.76 15.32 -7.25
N GLU A 412 -0.54 15.06 -7.02
CA GLU A 412 -1.04 13.88 -6.34
C GLU A 412 -2.17 13.24 -7.16
N ASP A 413 -2.32 11.94 -7.04
CA ASP A 413 -3.44 11.21 -7.65
C ASP A 413 -4.58 11.17 -6.64
N VAL A 414 -5.55 12.02 -6.81
CA VAL A 414 -6.72 12.17 -5.93
C VAL A 414 -7.98 11.78 -6.69
N ARG A 415 -8.83 10.94 -6.10
CA ARG A 415 -10.17 10.66 -6.63
C ARG A 415 -11.03 11.91 -6.46
N LEU A 416 -11.73 12.31 -7.53
CA LEU A 416 -12.61 13.48 -7.50
C LEU A 416 -13.79 13.24 -6.56
N ASP A 417 -13.86 14.07 -5.52
CA ASP A 417 -14.94 14.13 -4.54
C ASP A 417 -15.49 15.57 -4.48
N ASN A 418 -16.55 15.85 -5.23
CA ASN A 418 -17.16 17.17 -5.32
C ASN A 418 -18.70 17.14 -5.16
N GLY A 419 -19.23 16.03 -4.62
CA GLY A 419 -20.66 15.79 -4.44
C GLY A 419 -21.42 15.40 -5.72
N THR A 420 -20.77 15.45 -6.90
CA THR A 420 -21.38 15.00 -8.17
C THR A 420 -21.26 13.48 -8.32
N TYR A 421 -20.13 12.92 -7.91
CA TYR A 421 -19.83 11.49 -8.00
C TYR A 421 -20.20 10.76 -6.72
N ASN A 422 -20.61 9.51 -6.85
CA ASN A 422 -20.98 8.68 -5.71
C ASN A 422 -19.73 8.06 -5.08
N VAL A 423 -19.02 8.84 -4.26
CA VAL A 423 -17.83 8.38 -3.53
C VAL A 423 -18.21 7.57 -2.29
N ASP A 424 -19.35 7.83 -1.66
CA ASP A 424 -19.82 7.14 -0.46
C ASP A 424 -19.90 5.61 -0.68
N SER A 425 -20.51 5.19 -1.80
CA SER A 425 -20.59 3.75 -2.14
C SER A 425 -19.25 3.14 -2.46
N LEU A 426 -18.31 3.92 -3.03
CA LEU A 426 -16.95 3.46 -3.29
C LEU A 426 -16.18 3.29 -1.98
N ASP A 427 -16.31 4.22 -1.04
CA ASP A 427 -15.64 4.13 0.26
C ASP A 427 -16.19 2.95 1.07
N ALA A 428 -17.52 2.76 1.12
CA ALA A 428 -18.12 1.59 1.73
C ALA A 428 -17.63 0.28 1.07
N PHE A 429 -17.56 0.21 -0.26
CA PHE A 429 -16.99 -0.93 -0.97
C PHE A 429 -15.53 -1.15 -0.59
N GLU A 430 -14.71 -0.12 -0.62
CA GLU A 430 -13.28 -0.19 -0.33
C GLU A 430 -13.00 -0.62 1.13
N TYR A 431 -13.77 -0.14 2.11
CA TYR A 431 -13.66 -0.57 3.51
C TYR A 431 -14.01 -2.06 3.69
N SER A 432 -14.92 -2.60 2.88
CA SER A 432 -15.34 -3.99 2.98
C SER A 432 -14.22 -4.99 2.64
N PHE A 433 -13.23 -4.60 1.83
CA PHE A 433 -12.17 -5.50 1.38
C PHE A 433 -10.74 -5.07 1.74
N GLU A 434 -10.50 -3.85 2.21
CA GLU A 434 -9.14 -3.33 2.42
C GLU A 434 -8.27 -4.18 3.35
N ARG A 435 -8.86 -4.91 4.31
CA ARG A 435 -8.13 -5.83 5.19
C ARG A 435 -7.66 -7.09 4.47
N GLU A 436 -8.38 -7.48 3.45
CA GLU A 436 -8.12 -8.69 2.68
C GLU A 436 -7.13 -8.46 1.51
N ILE A 437 -6.72 -7.20 1.24
CA ILE A 437 -5.82 -6.85 0.13
C ILE A 437 -4.56 -7.73 0.08
N PRO A 438 -3.82 -7.97 1.19
CA PRO A 438 -2.62 -8.80 1.14
C PRO A 438 -2.90 -10.24 0.67
N GLN A 439 -4.03 -10.82 1.11
CA GLN A 439 -4.43 -12.17 0.74
C GLN A 439 -4.98 -12.21 -0.69
N LEU A 440 -5.79 -11.22 -1.08
CA LEU A 440 -6.32 -11.10 -2.43
C LEU A 440 -5.22 -10.96 -3.48
N LEU A 441 -4.23 -10.12 -3.23
CA LEU A 441 -3.11 -9.94 -4.16
C LEU A 441 -2.07 -11.05 -4.06
N GLY A 442 -2.03 -11.81 -2.99
CA GLY A 442 -1.18 -13.00 -2.80
C GLY A 442 -1.79 -14.31 -3.29
N ALA A 443 -3.11 -14.38 -3.50
CA ALA A 443 -3.80 -15.58 -3.98
C ALA A 443 -3.42 -15.91 -5.44
N ARG A 444 -3.15 -17.17 -5.69
CA ARG A 444 -2.81 -17.74 -7.00
C ARG A 444 -3.97 -18.53 -7.58
#